data_31346b373de0a75f1e050c25c2d86bd6
#
_entry.id   31346b373de0a75f1e050c25c2d86bd6
#
_cell.length_a   1.000
_cell.length_b   1.000
_cell.length_c   1.000
_cell.angle_alpha   90.00
_cell.angle_beta   90.00
_cell.angle_gamma   90.00
#
_symmetry.space_group_name_H-M   'P 1'
#
loop_
_entity.id
_entity.type
_entity.pdbx_description
1 polymer ?
#
loop_
_entity_poly.entity_id
_entity_poly.type
_entity_poly.pdbx_seq_one_letter_code
_entity_poly.pdbx_strand_id
1 'polypeptide(L)'
;MCTRYYADIDKELKPFIDEAQNASFAQQMMISLSRPLTMYGEIRPTDIAAVIAPARNGQRAVFPMQWGFSISGMKTPIVNARIESAAEKPTFRDSWYRRRCVIPASWYYEWQHYKTPGGRTRTGEKYAIQPKDSDITWIAGLYRFEEMNGFKYPVFAVLTREPSEAVSGIHDRMPVILPQSAVDDWIALNGDPDEIVKSAITDLVLEKA
;
A
#
# COMPACT_ATOMS: atom_id res chain seq x y z
N MET A 1 12.58 -0.70 -1.47
CA MET A 1 11.25 -0.07 -1.23
C MET A 1 10.18 -1.02 -1.69
N CYS A 2 9.13 -1.21 -0.90
CA CYS A 2 8.03 -2.12 -1.21
C CYS A 2 7.41 -1.78 -2.58
N THR A 3 7.59 -2.69 -3.53
CA THR A 3 7.06 -2.58 -4.89
C THR A 3 6.26 -3.81 -5.29
N ARG A 4 6.04 -4.73 -4.34
CA ARG A 4 5.23 -5.92 -4.54
C ARG A 4 4.62 -6.40 -3.24
N TYR A 5 3.36 -6.82 -3.32
CA TYR A 5 2.70 -7.56 -2.26
C TYR A 5 1.84 -8.67 -2.85
N TYR A 6 1.41 -9.58 -2.01
CA TYR A 6 0.56 -10.69 -2.40
C TYR A 6 -0.78 -10.60 -1.67
N ALA A 7 -1.85 -10.78 -2.38
CA ALA A 7 -3.19 -10.91 -1.85
C ALA A 7 -3.72 -12.32 -2.18
N ASP A 8 -3.84 -13.17 -1.18
CA ASP A 8 -4.44 -14.48 -1.36
C ASP A 8 -5.97 -14.37 -1.40
N ILE A 9 -6.61 -15.22 -2.19
CA ILE A 9 -8.07 -15.31 -2.26
C ILE A 9 -8.59 -16.29 -1.19
N ASP A 10 -8.02 -16.21 -0.01
CA ASP A 10 -8.45 -16.94 1.16
C ASP A 10 -9.70 -16.30 1.82
N LYS A 11 -10.17 -16.91 2.90
CA LYS A 11 -11.35 -16.44 3.61
C LYS A 11 -11.19 -15.04 4.18
N GLU A 12 -9.98 -14.67 4.61
CA GLU A 12 -9.67 -13.40 5.27
C GLU A 12 -9.69 -12.23 4.28
N LEU A 13 -9.10 -12.36 3.09
CA LEU A 13 -9.05 -11.29 2.08
C LEU A 13 -10.23 -11.28 1.11
N LYS A 14 -10.89 -12.42 0.92
CA LYS A 14 -12.00 -12.54 -0.04
C LYS A 14 -13.10 -11.48 0.12
N PRO A 15 -13.58 -11.14 1.32
CA PRO A 15 -14.60 -10.10 1.48
C PRO A 15 -14.18 -8.73 0.92
N PHE A 16 -12.92 -8.34 1.11
CA PHE A 16 -12.37 -7.07 0.59
C PHE A 16 -12.23 -7.10 -0.93
N ILE A 17 -11.80 -8.24 -1.47
CA ILE A 17 -11.69 -8.46 -2.92
C ILE A 17 -13.06 -8.36 -3.57
N ASP A 18 -14.04 -9.08 -3.05
CA ASP A 18 -15.41 -9.08 -3.57
C ASP A 18 -16.03 -7.68 -3.52
N GLU A 19 -15.88 -6.96 -2.43
CA GLU A 19 -16.41 -5.59 -2.29
C GLU A 19 -15.79 -4.63 -3.32
N ALA A 20 -14.46 -4.67 -3.51
CA ALA A 20 -13.79 -3.84 -4.50
C ALA A 20 -14.21 -4.18 -5.94
N GLN A 21 -14.34 -5.46 -6.27
CA GLN A 21 -14.78 -5.91 -7.61
C GLN A 21 -16.20 -5.48 -7.93
N ASN A 22 -17.07 -5.44 -6.92
CA ASN A 22 -18.48 -5.07 -7.06
C ASN A 22 -18.74 -3.56 -6.92
N ALA A 23 -17.68 -2.73 -6.72
CA ALA A 23 -17.83 -1.29 -6.68
C ALA A 23 -18.41 -0.75 -7.99
N SER A 24 -19.37 0.17 -7.91
CA SER A 24 -20.15 0.66 -9.06
C SER A 24 -19.31 1.24 -10.21
N PHE A 25 -18.09 1.70 -9.93
CA PHE A 25 -17.17 2.27 -10.92
C PHE A 25 -16.03 1.32 -11.32
N ALA A 26 -15.96 0.09 -10.78
CA ALA A 26 -14.88 -0.85 -11.03
C ALA A 26 -14.73 -1.19 -12.52
N GLN A 27 -15.84 -1.49 -13.19
CA GLN A 27 -15.85 -1.77 -14.63
C GLN A 27 -15.42 -0.55 -15.47
N GLN A 28 -15.91 0.64 -15.13
CA GLN A 28 -15.54 1.88 -15.81
C GLN A 28 -14.05 2.17 -15.64
N MET A 29 -13.50 1.94 -14.46
CA MET A 29 -12.07 2.11 -14.18
C MET A 29 -11.22 1.18 -15.04
N MET A 30 -11.61 -0.09 -15.16
CA MET A 30 -10.94 -1.09 -16.00
C MET A 30 -10.89 -0.67 -17.47
N ILE A 31 -12.03 -0.21 -17.99
CA ILE A 31 -12.14 0.25 -19.38
C ILE A 31 -11.31 1.52 -19.61
N SER A 32 -11.48 2.54 -18.75
CA SER A 32 -10.82 3.85 -18.91
C SER A 32 -9.31 3.79 -18.80
N LEU A 33 -8.79 2.90 -17.93
CA LEU A 33 -7.36 2.70 -17.75
C LEU A 33 -6.77 1.62 -18.68
N SER A 34 -7.61 0.89 -19.42
CA SER A 34 -7.21 -0.26 -20.25
C SER A 34 -6.40 -1.28 -19.45
N ARG A 35 -6.83 -1.56 -18.21
CA ARG A 35 -6.16 -2.46 -17.26
C ARG A 35 -7.16 -3.38 -16.56
N PRO A 36 -6.80 -4.66 -16.34
CA PRO A 36 -7.62 -5.55 -15.54
C PRO A 36 -7.60 -5.13 -14.06
N LEU A 37 -8.61 -5.57 -13.32
CA LEU A 37 -8.58 -5.55 -11.87
C LEU A 37 -7.68 -6.69 -11.39
N THR A 38 -6.58 -6.36 -10.73
CA THR A 38 -5.66 -7.34 -10.15
C THR A 38 -5.91 -7.39 -8.64
N MET A 39 -6.95 -8.14 -8.24
CA MET A 39 -7.42 -8.14 -6.86
C MET A 39 -6.76 -9.21 -5.99
N TYR A 40 -6.11 -10.20 -6.59
CA TYR A 40 -5.42 -11.30 -5.90
C TYR A 40 -4.16 -11.71 -6.66
N GLY A 41 -3.32 -12.52 -6.03
CA GLY A 41 -2.01 -12.88 -6.54
C GLY A 41 -0.95 -11.81 -6.24
N GLU A 42 0.10 -11.76 -7.03
CA GLU A 42 1.17 -10.77 -6.89
C GLU A 42 0.74 -9.43 -7.50
N ILE A 43 0.59 -8.43 -6.64
CA ILE A 43 0.19 -7.05 -7.01
C ILE A 43 1.45 -6.19 -7.22
N ARG A 44 1.46 -5.42 -8.30
CA ARG A 44 2.61 -4.62 -8.77
C ARG A 44 2.23 -3.16 -8.97
N PRO A 45 3.20 -2.25 -9.03
CA PRO A 45 2.96 -0.87 -9.44
C PRO A 45 2.12 -0.76 -10.71
N THR A 46 1.15 0.14 -10.69
CA THR A 46 0.13 0.39 -11.70
C THR A 46 -1.03 -0.61 -11.77
N ASP A 47 -1.01 -1.71 -11.03
CA ASP A 47 -2.17 -2.59 -10.91
C ASP A 47 -3.32 -1.90 -10.18
N ILE A 48 -4.55 -2.35 -10.46
CA ILE A 48 -5.77 -1.90 -9.78
C ILE A 48 -6.11 -2.95 -8.73
N ALA A 49 -6.02 -2.59 -7.46
CA ALA A 49 -6.17 -3.50 -6.33
C ALA A 49 -7.24 -3.04 -5.34
N ALA A 50 -7.64 -3.93 -4.43
CA ALA A 50 -8.58 -3.64 -3.35
C ALA A 50 -7.91 -2.77 -2.27
N VAL A 51 -8.53 -1.64 -1.93
CA VAL A 51 -8.02 -0.68 -0.95
C VAL A 51 -9.16 -0.19 -0.05
N ILE A 52 -8.94 -0.24 1.25
CA ILE A 52 -9.86 0.23 2.28
C ILE A 52 -9.69 1.73 2.46
N ALA A 53 -10.79 2.48 2.39
CA ALA A 53 -10.82 3.92 2.61
C ALA A 53 -12.20 4.35 3.13
N PRO A 54 -12.35 5.57 3.66
CA PRO A 54 -13.65 6.07 4.08
C PRO A 54 -14.55 6.35 2.86
N ALA A 55 -15.79 5.88 2.92
CA ALA A 55 -16.86 6.26 2.01
C ALA A 55 -17.34 7.70 2.32
N ARG A 56 -18.24 8.25 1.50
CA ARG A 56 -18.79 9.61 1.69
C ARG A 56 -19.48 9.82 3.04
N ASN A 57 -20.06 8.79 3.61
CA ASN A 57 -20.69 8.79 4.93
C ASN A 57 -19.69 8.60 6.09
N GLY A 58 -18.40 8.51 5.80
CA GLY A 58 -17.33 8.27 6.78
C GLY A 58 -17.14 6.81 7.19
N GLN A 59 -18.01 5.90 6.76
CA GLN A 59 -17.88 4.48 7.04
C GLN A 59 -16.76 3.85 6.20
N ARG A 60 -16.14 2.81 6.72
CA ARG A 60 -15.17 1.99 6.01
C ARG A 60 -15.83 1.32 4.81
N ALA A 61 -15.15 1.35 3.66
CA ALA A 61 -15.53 0.64 2.45
C ALA A 61 -14.29 0.23 1.66
N VAL A 62 -14.44 -0.68 0.71
CA VAL A 62 -13.33 -1.15 -0.13
C VAL A 62 -13.55 -0.68 -1.57
N PHE A 63 -12.50 -0.12 -2.14
CA PHE A 63 -12.53 0.45 -3.47
C PHE A 63 -11.43 -0.13 -4.35
N PRO A 64 -11.67 -0.31 -5.66
CA PRO A 64 -10.61 -0.51 -6.62
C PRO A 64 -9.79 0.79 -6.74
N MET A 65 -8.47 0.73 -6.50
CA MET A 65 -7.57 1.87 -6.68
C MET A 65 -6.34 1.44 -7.46
N GLN A 66 -5.81 2.32 -8.31
CA GLN A 66 -4.56 2.04 -9.03
C GLN A 66 -3.35 2.39 -8.16
N TRP A 67 -2.34 1.51 -8.14
CA TRP A 67 -1.13 1.73 -7.36
C TRP A 67 -0.16 2.69 -8.05
N GLY A 68 0.01 3.87 -7.49
CA GLY A 68 0.98 4.86 -7.90
C GLY A 68 0.38 6.23 -8.26
N PHE A 69 1.01 7.28 -7.75
CA PHE A 69 0.67 8.68 -8.04
C PHE A 69 1.42 9.14 -9.29
N SER A 70 0.70 9.56 -10.30
CA SER A 70 1.28 10.15 -11.51
C SER A 70 1.84 11.54 -11.22
N ILE A 71 3.04 11.84 -11.69
CA ILE A 71 3.65 13.16 -11.57
C ILE A 71 3.97 13.68 -12.97
N SER A 72 3.55 14.91 -13.23
CA SER A 72 3.84 15.57 -14.50
C SER A 72 5.36 15.57 -14.79
N GLY A 73 5.73 15.14 -16.00
CA GLY A 73 7.12 15.02 -16.42
C GLY A 73 7.84 13.73 -15.98
N MET A 74 7.22 12.88 -15.16
CA MET A 74 7.78 11.59 -14.78
C MET A 74 7.12 10.45 -15.58
N LYS A 75 7.95 9.51 -16.08
CA LYS A 75 7.46 8.31 -16.79
C LYS A 75 6.91 7.23 -15.85
N THR A 76 7.42 7.15 -14.63
CA THR A 76 7.03 6.16 -13.63
C THR A 76 6.28 6.83 -12.49
N PRO A 77 5.16 6.25 -12.03
CA PRO A 77 4.42 6.79 -10.90
C PRO A 77 5.20 6.64 -9.58
N ILE A 78 4.89 7.48 -8.62
CA ILE A 78 5.41 7.36 -7.26
C ILE A 78 4.52 6.37 -6.49
N VAL A 79 5.07 5.22 -6.16
CA VAL A 79 4.33 4.11 -5.52
C VAL A 79 4.50 4.06 -4.00
N ASN A 80 5.48 4.80 -3.46
CA ASN A 80 5.76 4.84 -2.02
C ASN A 80 5.90 6.29 -1.52
N ALA A 81 5.41 6.55 -0.32
CA ALA A 81 5.58 7.79 0.41
C ALA A 81 6.31 7.50 1.73
N ARG A 82 7.34 8.29 2.07
CA ARG A 82 8.06 8.16 3.34
C ARG A 82 7.30 8.90 4.44
N ILE A 83 7.00 8.24 5.57
CA ILE A 83 6.29 8.87 6.69
C ILE A 83 7.01 10.12 7.19
N GLU A 84 8.33 10.13 7.18
CA GLU A 84 9.16 11.21 7.69
C GLU A 84 9.00 12.54 6.91
N SER A 85 8.38 12.49 5.74
CA SER A 85 8.21 13.66 4.88
C SER A 85 6.84 13.76 4.21
N ALA A 86 5.94 12.82 4.47
CA ALA A 86 4.62 12.79 3.82
C ALA A 86 3.75 14.00 4.21
N ALA A 87 3.84 14.46 5.47
CA ALA A 87 3.13 15.62 5.97
C ALA A 87 3.58 16.95 5.33
N GLU A 88 4.81 17.00 4.81
CA GLU A 88 5.42 18.24 4.31
C GLU A 88 5.40 18.33 2.77
N LYS A 89 5.64 17.19 2.11
CA LYS A 89 5.75 17.15 0.64
C LYS A 89 4.43 17.47 -0.06
N PRO A 90 4.39 18.43 -0.98
CA PRO A 90 3.15 18.81 -1.69
C PRO A 90 2.44 17.63 -2.35
N THR A 91 3.17 16.62 -2.82
CA THR A 91 2.63 15.41 -3.45
C THR A 91 1.74 14.59 -2.50
N PHE A 92 2.04 14.60 -1.19
CA PHE A 92 1.42 13.71 -0.21
C PHE A 92 0.66 14.45 0.89
N ARG A 93 0.99 15.73 1.15
CA ARG A 93 0.50 16.50 2.29
C ARG A 93 -1.03 16.49 2.42
N ASP A 94 -1.76 16.75 1.33
CA ASP A 94 -3.22 16.73 1.39
C ASP A 94 -3.76 15.33 1.69
N SER A 95 -3.13 14.29 1.11
CA SER A 95 -3.50 12.91 1.38
C SER A 95 -3.14 12.46 2.81
N TRP A 96 -2.03 12.93 3.37
CA TRP A 96 -1.63 12.66 4.75
C TRP A 96 -2.71 13.10 5.75
N TYR A 97 -3.28 14.25 5.57
CA TYR A 97 -4.30 14.78 6.49
C TYR A 97 -5.73 14.35 6.16
N ARG A 98 -6.05 14.01 4.89
CA ARG A 98 -7.45 13.89 4.45
C ARG A 98 -7.79 12.60 3.69
N ARG A 99 -6.80 11.87 3.19
CA ARG A 99 -7.04 10.72 2.30
C ARG A 99 -6.11 9.57 2.62
N ARG A 100 -6.30 9.02 3.79
CA ARG A 100 -5.58 7.85 4.26
C ARG A 100 -6.36 6.59 3.88
N CYS A 101 -5.64 5.53 3.55
CA CYS A 101 -6.20 4.25 3.16
C CYS A 101 -5.38 3.09 3.74
N VAL A 102 -5.91 1.89 3.66
CA VAL A 102 -5.23 0.66 4.05
C VAL A 102 -5.31 -0.34 2.92
N ILE A 103 -4.20 -0.98 2.62
CA ILE A 103 -4.08 -2.03 1.62
C ILE A 103 -4.04 -3.37 2.37
N PRO A 104 -5.11 -4.19 2.29
CA PRO A 104 -5.09 -5.53 2.86
C PRO A 104 -4.26 -6.46 1.98
N ALA A 105 -3.25 -7.09 2.56
CA ALA A 105 -2.36 -8.02 1.90
C ALA A 105 -2.15 -9.26 2.76
N SER A 106 -1.79 -10.40 2.17
CA SER A 106 -1.32 -11.57 2.92
C SER A 106 0.11 -11.30 3.40
N TRP A 107 0.99 -10.88 2.51
CA TRP A 107 2.37 -10.48 2.80
C TRP A 107 2.85 -9.47 1.77
N TYR A 108 3.97 -8.79 2.06
CA TYR A 108 4.70 -8.03 1.05
C TYR A 108 6.01 -8.70 0.69
N TYR A 109 6.54 -8.37 -0.48
CA TYR A 109 7.83 -8.88 -0.93
C TYR A 109 8.90 -7.81 -0.83
N GLU A 110 10.10 -8.24 -0.41
CA GLU A 110 11.30 -7.43 -0.50
C GLU A 110 12.49 -8.29 -0.90
N TRP A 111 13.45 -7.69 -1.58
CA TRP A 111 14.67 -8.34 -2.02
C TRP A 111 15.82 -7.90 -1.15
N GLN A 112 16.65 -8.87 -0.73
CA GLN A 112 17.86 -8.54 -0.02
C GLN A 112 18.78 -7.70 -0.91
N HIS A 113 19.24 -6.57 -0.37
CA HIS A 113 20.26 -5.74 -0.99
C HIS A 113 21.56 -5.85 -0.21
N TYR A 114 22.63 -6.29 -0.87
CA TYR A 114 23.94 -6.38 -0.26
C TYR A 114 25.02 -5.70 -1.11
N LYS A 115 26.07 -5.21 -0.46
CA LYS A 115 27.23 -4.60 -1.13
C LYS A 115 28.28 -5.68 -1.39
N THR A 116 28.77 -5.74 -2.62
CA THR A 116 29.95 -6.55 -2.97
C THR A 116 31.22 -5.89 -2.43
N PRO A 117 32.35 -6.63 -2.32
CA PRO A 117 33.64 -6.05 -1.92
C PRO A 117 34.07 -4.83 -2.75
N GLY A 118 33.61 -4.73 -4.01
CA GLY A 118 33.82 -3.57 -4.90
C GLY A 118 32.81 -2.44 -4.74
N GLY A 119 31.98 -2.42 -3.67
CA GLY A 119 31.01 -1.37 -3.33
C GLY A 119 29.74 -1.34 -4.18
N ARG A 120 29.55 -2.26 -5.12
CA ARG A 120 28.34 -2.35 -5.96
C ARG A 120 27.21 -3.00 -5.16
N THR A 121 26.02 -2.39 -5.19
CA THR A 121 24.80 -3.02 -4.66
C THR A 121 24.34 -4.13 -5.59
N ARG A 122 24.03 -5.29 -5.03
CA ARG A 122 23.41 -6.41 -5.71
C ARG A 122 22.12 -6.83 -5.03
N THR A 123 21.20 -7.36 -5.84
CA THR A 123 19.95 -7.97 -5.39
C THR A 123 20.22 -9.45 -5.09
N GLY A 124 19.83 -9.89 -3.91
CA GLY A 124 19.94 -11.26 -3.43
C GLY A 124 18.57 -11.96 -3.40
N GLU A 125 18.35 -12.72 -2.33
CA GLU A 125 17.15 -13.51 -2.11
C GLU A 125 15.88 -12.64 -2.02
N LYS A 126 14.76 -13.19 -2.46
CA LYS A 126 13.40 -12.63 -2.29
C LYS A 126 12.81 -13.18 -0.99
N TYR A 127 12.17 -12.32 -0.23
CA TYR A 127 11.49 -12.68 1.01
C TYR A 127 10.02 -12.28 0.94
N ALA A 128 9.14 -13.17 1.43
CA ALA A 128 7.78 -12.87 1.82
C ALA A 128 7.79 -12.44 3.30
N ILE A 129 7.19 -11.31 3.62
CA ILE A 129 7.28 -10.68 4.94
C ILE A 129 5.88 -10.30 5.41
N GLN A 130 5.51 -10.73 6.61
CA GLN A 130 4.20 -10.47 7.22
C GLN A 130 4.31 -10.30 8.74
N PRO A 131 3.29 -9.75 9.41
CA PRO A 131 3.21 -9.75 10.86
C PRO A 131 3.20 -11.18 11.41
N LYS A 132 3.85 -11.37 12.57
CA LYS A 132 3.95 -12.70 13.20
C LYS A 132 2.60 -13.22 13.69
N ASP A 133 1.76 -12.35 14.24
CA ASP A 133 0.52 -12.72 14.92
C ASP A 133 -0.73 -12.18 14.18
N SER A 134 -0.69 -12.08 12.85
CA SER A 134 -1.81 -11.60 12.04
C SER A 134 -1.84 -12.28 10.68
N ASP A 135 -3.01 -12.78 10.29
CA ASP A 135 -3.24 -13.40 8.98
C ASP A 135 -3.31 -12.34 7.85
N ILE A 136 -3.55 -11.08 8.21
CA ILE A 136 -3.60 -9.97 7.25
C ILE A 136 -2.52 -8.94 7.58
N THR A 137 -1.76 -8.56 6.57
CA THR A 137 -0.82 -7.45 6.59
C THR A 137 -1.56 -6.16 6.23
N TRP A 138 -1.92 -5.34 7.22
CA TRP A 138 -2.63 -4.08 7.05
C TRP A 138 -1.65 -2.96 6.67
N ILE A 139 -1.37 -2.78 5.40
CA ILE A 139 -0.38 -1.80 4.92
C ILE A 139 -1.02 -0.41 4.88
N ALA A 140 -0.47 0.55 5.62
CA ALA A 140 -0.91 1.93 5.56
C ALA A 140 -0.56 2.59 4.23
N GLY A 141 -1.48 3.39 3.72
CA GLY A 141 -1.30 4.11 2.47
C GLY A 141 -1.98 5.47 2.46
N LEU A 142 -1.70 6.19 1.41
CA LEU A 142 -2.34 7.47 1.07
C LEU A 142 -3.02 7.32 -0.29
N TYR A 143 -4.15 8.00 -0.50
CA TYR A 143 -4.79 8.02 -1.81
C TYR A 143 -5.10 9.45 -2.26
N ARG A 144 -5.30 9.60 -3.55
CA ARG A 144 -5.83 10.81 -4.17
C ARG A 144 -6.66 10.42 -5.41
N PHE A 145 -7.29 11.41 -6.01
CA PHE A 145 -7.96 11.21 -7.29
C PHE A 145 -7.11 11.76 -8.42
N GLU A 146 -7.07 11.04 -9.52
CA GLU A 146 -6.50 11.44 -10.79
C GLU A 146 -7.58 11.38 -11.87
N GLU A 147 -7.30 11.94 -13.04
CA GLU A 147 -8.25 11.98 -14.15
C GLU A 147 -7.56 11.53 -15.43
N MET A 148 -8.23 10.68 -16.18
CA MET A 148 -7.82 10.25 -17.51
C MET A 148 -9.05 10.24 -18.44
N ASN A 149 -8.97 10.99 -19.55
CA ASN A 149 -10.04 11.08 -20.55
C ASN A 149 -11.42 11.46 -19.97
N GLY A 150 -11.44 12.38 -18.98
CA GLY A 150 -12.66 12.80 -18.30
C GLY A 150 -13.17 11.85 -17.22
N PHE A 151 -12.51 10.72 -17.01
CA PHE A 151 -12.83 9.77 -15.94
C PHE A 151 -11.93 10.01 -14.72
N LYS A 152 -12.55 10.32 -13.59
CA LYS A 152 -11.88 10.52 -12.29
C LYS A 152 -11.82 9.22 -11.51
N TYR A 153 -10.63 8.80 -11.12
CA TYR A 153 -10.39 7.53 -10.44
C TYR A 153 -9.41 7.67 -9.27
N PRO A 154 -9.51 6.79 -8.25
CA PRO A 154 -8.60 6.82 -7.13
C PRO A 154 -7.28 6.11 -7.44
N VAL A 155 -6.19 6.69 -6.95
CA VAL A 155 -4.85 6.10 -6.96
C VAL A 155 -4.29 6.07 -5.55
N PHE A 156 -3.43 5.09 -5.22
CA PHE A 156 -2.82 4.99 -3.90
C PHE A 156 -1.29 4.89 -3.94
N ALA A 157 -0.66 5.26 -2.83
CA ALA A 157 0.76 5.05 -2.57
C ALA A 157 0.93 4.41 -1.20
N VAL A 158 1.84 3.44 -1.08
CA VAL A 158 2.18 2.75 0.17
C VAL A 158 3.03 3.65 1.05
N LEU A 159 2.70 3.76 2.32
CA LEU A 159 3.56 4.44 3.29
C LEU A 159 4.72 3.52 3.70
N THR A 160 5.92 4.10 3.76
CA THR A 160 7.13 3.40 4.17
C THR A 160 7.82 4.11 5.32
N ARG A 161 8.52 3.33 6.14
CA ARG A 161 9.31 3.78 7.29
C ARG A 161 10.70 3.13 7.29
N GLU A 162 11.55 3.51 8.23
CA GLU A 162 12.77 2.77 8.53
C GLU A 162 12.48 1.32 8.88
N PRO A 163 13.35 0.37 8.52
CA PRO A 163 13.12 -1.04 8.76
C PRO A 163 13.17 -1.38 10.25
N SER A 164 12.41 -2.39 10.67
CA SER A 164 12.61 -3.04 11.96
C SER A 164 13.91 -3.84 11.96
N GLU A 165 14.34 -4.29 13.14
CA GLU A 165 15.53 -5.13 13.29
C GLU A 165 15.44 -6.37 12.37
N ALA A 166 14.28 -7.02 12.29
CA ALA A 166 14.04 -8.19 11.46
C ALA A 166 14.27 -7.92 9.96
N VAL A 167 13.93 -6.72 9.45
CA VAL A 167 13.99 -6.37 8.03
C VAL A 167 15.29 -5.66 7.65
N SER A 168 16.02 -5.09 8.62
CA SER A 168 17.20 -4.24 8.39
C SER A 168 18.32 -4.93 7.61
N GLY A 169 18.46 -6.26 7.75
CA GLY A 169 19.42 -7.09 6.98
C GLY A 169 19.00 -7.36 5.53
N ILE A 170 17.77 -7.00 5.15
CA ILE A 170 17.21 -7.21 3.82
C ILE A 170 17.15 -5.90 3.05
N HIS A 171 16.50 -4.89 3.62
CA HIS A 171 16.29 -3.60 2.96
C HIS A 171 16.30 -2.44 3.96
N ASP A 172 16.64 -1.23 3.48
CA ASP A 172 16.70 0.01 4.26
C ASP A 172 15.32 0.65 4.52
N ARG A 173 14.25 0.08 3.96
CA ARG A 173 12.86 0.54 4.14
C ARG A 173 11.91 -0.64 4.26
N MET A 174 10.80 -0.43 4.98
CA MET A 174 9.68 -1.35 5.05
C MET A 174 8.35 -0.59 4.96
N PRO A 175 7.23 -1.21 4.57
CA PRO A 175 5.92 -0.58 4.67
C PRO A 175 5.55 -0.31 6.13
N VAL A 176 4.70 0.70 6.34
CA VAL A 176 4.03 0.91 7.62
C VAL A 176 2.91 -0.11 7.72
N ILE A 177 3.01 -1.03 8.66
CA ILE A 177 2.01 -2.08 8.90
C ILE A 177 1.26 -1.74 10.17
N LEU A 178 -0.05 -1.57 10.08
CA LEU A 178 -0.90 -1.22 11.22
C LEU A 178 -1.41 -2.48 11.93
N PRO A 179 -1.63 -2.43 13.25
CA PRO A 179 -2.47 -3.43 13.90
C PRO A 179 -3.91 -3.26 13.42
N GLN A 180 -4.67 -4.35 13.37
CA GLN A 180 -6.07 -4.34 12.91
C GLN A 180 -6.93 -3.31 13.68
N SER A 181 -6.67 -3.14 14.97
CA SER A 181 -7.37 -2.17 15.82
C SER A 181 -7.16 -0.71 15.42
N ALA A 182 -6.09 -0.38 14.70
CA ALA A 182 -5.79 0.98 14.26
C ALA A 182 -6.27 1.28 12.83
N VAL A 183 -6.84 0.29 12.11
CA VAL A 183 -7.26 0.45 10.71
C VAL A 183 -8.33 1.53 10.57
N ASP A 184 -9.37 1.49 11.40
CA ASP A 184 -10.49 2.43 11.31
C ASP A 184 -10.08 3.85 11.76
N ASP A 185 -9.26 3.96 12.80
CA ASP A 185 -8.70 5.25 13.24
C ASP A 185 -7.78 5.86 12.18
N TRP A 186 -6.99 5.03 11.50
CA TRP A 186 -6.11 5.49 10.41
C TRP A 186 -6.87 6.11 9.26
N ILE A 187 -7.95 5.49 8.79
CA ILE A 187 -8.75 6.02 7.69
C ILE A 187 -9.69 7.17 8.10
N ALA A 188 -10.00 7.31 9.39
CA ALA A 188 -10.88 8.35 9.89
C ALA A 188 -10.27 9.75 9.73
N LEU A 189 -11.09 10.73 9.26
CA LEU A 189 -10.61 12.10 9.05
C LEU A 189 -10.11 12.80 10.32
N ASN A 190 -10.66 12.47 11.46
CA ASN A 190 -10.30 13.01 12.78
C ASN A 190 -9.18 12.23 13.47
N GLY A 191 -8.68 11.15 12.88
CA GLY A 191 -7.52 10.43 13.40
C GLY A 191 -6.25 11.25 13.26
N ASP A 192 -5.40 11.23 14.28
CA ASP A 192 -4.05 11.83 14.23
C ASP A 192 -3.07 10.85 13.58
N PRO A 193 -2.63 11.11 12.32
CA PRO A 193 -1.75 10.17 11.62
C PRO A 193 -0.39 10.02 12.30
N ASP A 194 0.13 11.08 12.93
CA ASP A 194 1.44 11.07 13.59
C ASP A 194 1.43 10.19 14.85
N GLU A 195 0.32 10.13 15.55
CA GLU A 195 0.15 9.22 16.71
C GLU A 195 -0.12 7.78 16.26
N ILE A 196 -0.99 7.58 15.25
CA ILE A 196 -1.38 6.24 14.82
C ILE A 196 -0.20 5.46 14.25
N VAL A 197 0.69 6.08 13.46
CA VAL A 197 1.86 5.39 12.90
C VAL A 197 2.86 4.91 13.96
N LYS A 198 2.80 5.42 15.19
CA LYS A 198 3.63 4.94 16.31
C LYS A 198 3.24 3.52 16.75
N SER A 199 1.99 3.11 16.51
CA SER A 199 1.50 1.74 16.79
C SER A 199 1.91 0.72 15.74
N ALA A 200 2.63 1.13 14.67
CA ALA A 200 2.99 0.25 13.57
C ALA A 200 3.76 -0.99 14.03
N ILE A 201 3.35 -2.14 13.52
CA ILE A 201 3.92 -3.46 13.85
C ILE A 201 5.35 -3.54 13.34
N THR A 202 6.24 -4.06 14.19
CA THR A 202 7.66 -4.28 13.89
C THR A 202 8.09 -5.75 14.07
N ASP A 203 7.27 -6.57 14.75
CA ASP A 203 7.50 -8.00 14.91
C ASP A 203 6.99 -8.75 13.67
N LEU A 204 7.90 -9.13 12.81
CA LEU A 204 7.62 -9.68 11.49
C LEU A 204 8.30 -11.05 11.33
N VAL A 205 7.64 -11.93 10.59
CA VAL A 205 8.23 -13.17 10.09
C VAL A 205 8.62 -13.03 8.63
N LEU A 206 9.72 -13.67 8.26
CA LEU A 206 10.35 -13.59 6.95
C LEU A 206 10.57 -14.99 6.42
N GLU A 207 10.06 -15.26 5.24
CA GLU A 207 10.23 -16.52 4.54
C GLU A 207 10.86 -16.28 3.17
N LYS A 208 11.79 -17.13 2.75
CA LYS A 208 12.31 -17.08 1.38
C LYS A 208 11.22 -17.48 0.39
N ALA A 209 11.06 -16.67 -0.68
CA ALA A 209 10.00 -16.80 -1.67
C ALA A 209 10.53 -17.07 -3.10
#